data_278b18446975802965dbfbcb704caabf
#
_entry.id   278b18446975802965dbfbcb704caabf
#
_cell.length_a   1.000
_cell.length_b   1.000
_cell.length_c   1.000
_cell.angle_alpha   90.00
_cell.angle_beta   90.00
_cell.angle_gamma   90.00
#
_symmetry.space_group_name_H-M   'P 1'
#
loop_
_entity.id
_entity.type
_entity.pdbx_description
1 polymer ?
#
loop_
_entity_poly.entity_id
_entity_poly.type
_entity_poly.pdbx_seq_one_letter_code
_entity_poly.pdbx_strand_id
1 'polypeptide(L)'
;MRKQDRLEHLNQIFYVDLGLCGCGNPEDAYTLVRDLLALHPLYEDQRWKQAEELTGGGAVHHVVMSTLDTADLIEHGSSINGSWLTPKGAWFLNAARDVPFDDIDEAGLPHDGGACAEDCWAA
;
A
#
# COMPACT_ATOMS: atom_id res chain seq x y z
N MET A 1 0.97 -18.86 10.22
CA MET A 1 0.90 -18.72 8.76
C MET A 1 2.24 -19.14 8.16
N ARG A 2 2.20 -19.99 7.14
CA ARG A 2 3.42 -20.43 6.46
C ARG A 2 4.01 -19.27 5.67
N LYS A 3 5.31 -19.33 5.40
CA LYS A 3 6.00 -18.29 4.64
C LYS A 3 5.36 -18.06 3.26
N GLN A 4 5.01 -19.14 2.57
CA GLN A 4 4.38 -19.04 1.25
C GLN A 4 3.03 -18.34 1.32
N ASP A 5 2.21 -18.66 2.31
CA ASP A 5 0.92 -18.03 2.49
C ASP A 5 1.07 -16.53 2.77
N ARG A 6 2.08 -16.17 3.56
CA ARG A 6 2.35 -14.76 3.85
C ARG A 6 2.73 -14.00 2.58
N LEU A 7 3.58 -14.59 1.74
CA LEU A 7 3.96 -13.97 0.47
C LEU A 7 2.77 -13.81 -0.47
N GLU A 8 1.91 -14.83 -0.54
CA GLU A 8 0.70 -14.75 -1.37
C GLU A 8 -0.24 -13.64 -0.91
N HIS A 9 -0.42 -13.49 0.40
CA HIS A 9 -1.26 -12.43 0.94
C HIS A 9 -0.65 -11.04 0.69
N LEU A 10 0.66 -10.90 0.83
CA LEU A 10 1.34 -9.64 0.51
C LEU A 10 1.16 -9.28 -0.96
N ASN A 11 1.36 -10.26 -1.84
CA ASN A 11 1.19 -10.06 -3.28
C ASN A 11 -0.24 -9.64 -3.60
N GLN A 12 -1.23 -10.30 -2.99
CA GLN A 12 -2.63 -9.98 -3.21
C GLN A 12 -2.94 -8.54 -2.80
N ILE A 13 -2.50 -8.14 -1.62
CA ILE A 13 -2.77 -6.78 -1.15
C ILE A 13 -2.08 -5.75 -2.03
N PHE A 14 -0.81 -5.96 -2.31
CA PHE A 14 -0.01 -4.96 -3.02
C PHE A 14 -0.42 -4.82 -4.48
N TYR A 15 -0.52 -5.93 -5.20
CA TYR A 15 -0.77 -5.88 -6.64
C TYR A 15 -2.25 -5.83 -6.99
N VAL A 16 -3.11 -6.43 -6.18
CA VAL A 16 -4.55 -6.51 -6.50
C VAL A 16 -5.33 -5.47 -5.71
N ASP A 17 -5.27 -5.50 -4.39
CA ASP A 17 -6.10 -4.62 -3.56
C ASP A 17 -5.71 -3.15 -3.72
N LEU A 18 -4.40 -2.87 -3.75
CA LEU A 18 -3.89 -1.52 -4.01
C LEU A 18 -3.86 -1.19 -5.50
N GLY A 19 -3.98 -2.19 -6.35
CA GLY A 19 -4.00 -1.99 -7.80
C GLY A 19 -2.67 -1.59 -8.39
N LEU A 20 -1.57 -1.87 -7.72
CA LEU A 20 -0.24 -1.54 -8.22
C LEU A 20 0.27 -2.66 -9.11
N CYS A 21 1.09 -2.31 -10.11
CA CYS A 21 1.69 -3.30 -11.00
C CYS A 21 3.19 -3.09 -11.13
N GLY A 22 3.88 -4.06 -11.70
CA GLY A 22 5.32 -3.98 -11.89
C GLY A 22 5.75 -3.06 -13.02
N CYS A 23 4.82 -2.37 -13.67
CA CYS A 23 5.11 -1.54 -14.84
C CYS A 23 5.68 -0.17 -14.50
N GLY A 24 5.42 0.32 -13.28
CA GLY A 24 5.89 1.61 -12.83
C GLY A 24 7.12 1.50 -11.96
N ASN A 25 7.07 2.08 -10.77
CA ASN A 25 8.14 2.00 -9.78
C ASN A 25 7.62 1.28 -8.53
N PRO A 26 7.41 -0.05 -8.61
CA PRO A 26 6.74 -0.79 -7.54
C PRO A 26 7.55 -0.87 -6.24
N GLU A 27 8.87 -0.84 -6.32
CA GLU A 27 9.69 -0.87 -5.11
C GLU A 27 9.50 0.39 -4.29
N ASP A 28 9.47 1.56 -4.94
CA ASP A 28 9.22 2.82 -4.25
C ASP A 28 7.79 2.88 -3.72
N ALA A 29 6.83 2.34 -4.47
CA ALA A 29 5.45 2.28 -4.01
C ALA A 29 5.31 1.39 -2.77
N TYR A 30 5.99 0.25 -2.75
CA TYR A 30 6.00 -0.64 -1.59
C TYR A 30 6.55 0.07 -0.36
N THR A 31 7.68 0.75 -0.52
CA THR A 31 8.31 1.52 0.54
C THR A 31 7.39 2.64 1.04
N LEU A 32 6.75 3.36 0.12
CA LEU A 32 5.84 4.44 0.48
C LEU A 32 4.65 3.93 1.28
N VAL A 33 4.01 2.86 0.83
CA VAL A 33 2.87 2.27 1.55
C VAL A 33 3.30 1.83 2.95
N ARG A 34 4.42 1.12 3.05
CA ARG A 34 4.94 0.68 4.34
C ARG A 34 5.21 1.85 5.27
N ASP A 35 5.86 2.90 4.77
CA ASP A 35 6.23 4.05 5.58
C ASP A 35 5.00 4.85 6.01
N LEU A 36 4.00 4.98 5.14
CA LEU A 36 2.74 5.64 5.49
C LEU A 36 1.98 4.86 6.57
N LEU A 37 1.89 3.55 6.41
CA LEU A 37 1.21 2.73 7.42
C LEU A 37 1.93 2.80 8.77
N ALA A 38 3.26 2.88 8.75
CA ALA A 38 4.05 2.98 9.98
C ALA A 38 3.81 4.26 10.77
N LEU A 39 3.28 5.31 10.14
CA LEU A 39 2.95 6.57 10.81
C LEU A 39 1.63 6.51 11.58
N HIS A 40 0.79 5.53 11.28
CA HIS A 40 -0.54 5.46 11.89
C HIS A 40 -0.50 5.05 13.36
N PRO A 41 -1.42 5.55 14.17
CA PRO A 41 -2.50 6.48 13.81
C PRO A 41 -1.98 7.90 13.55
N LEU A 42 -2.50 8.52 12.52
CA LEU A 42 -1.99 9.81 12.05
C LEU A 42 -2.28 10.97 13.01
N TYR A 43 -3.31 10.86 13.83
CA TYR A 43 -3.67 11.94 14.76
C TYR A 43 -2.71 12.04 15.94
N GLU A 44 -1.92 11.00 16.23
CA GLU A 44 -0.94 11.04 17.33
C GLU A 44 0.29 11.84 16.91
N ASP A 45 0.72 12.76 17.78
CA ASP A 45 1.93 13.57 17.57
C ASP A 45 1.94 14.29 16.22
N GLN A 46 0.77 14.58 15.67
CA GLN A 46 0.62 15.26 14.38
C GLN A 46 1.31 14.51 13.24
N ARG A 47 1.30 13.19 13.26
CA ARG A 47 1.95 12.36 12.24
C ARG A 47 1.36 12.57 10.85
N TRP A 48 0.14 13.12 10.76
CA TRP A 48 -0.45 13.47 9.48
C TRP A 48 0.41 14.46 8.68
N LYS A 49 1.19 15.31 9.36
CA LYS A 49 2.12 16.21 8.68
C LYS A 49 3.24 15.45 8.01
N GLN A 50 3.78 14.43 8.66
CA GLN A 50 4.80 13.57 8.08
C GLN A 50 4.25 12.79 6.89
N ALA A 51 3.00 12.31 7.00
CA ALA A 51 2.35 11.62 5.89
C ALA A 51 2.19 12.55 4.68
N GLU A 52 1.83 13.81 4.89
CA GLU A 52 1.75 14.77 3.81
C GLU A 52 3.10 15.01 3.14
N GLU A 53 4.18 15.05 3.91
CA GLU A 53 5.53 15.19 3.36
C GLU A 53 5.90 13.98 2.51
N LEU A 54 5.59 12.77 2.97
CA LEU A 54 5.89 11.54 2.23
C LEU A 54 5.15 11.47 0.90
N THR A 55 3.91 11.95 0.85
CA THR A 55 3.09 11.88 -0.36
C THR A 55 3.27 13.07 -1.29
N GLY A 56 3.82 14.17 -0.80
CA GLY A 56 3.93 15.43 -1.54
C GLY A 56 2.79 16.40 -1.26
N GLY A 57 1.88 16.05 -0.37
CA GLY A 57 0.79 16.93 0.07
C GLY A 57 -0.33 17.11 -0.94
N GLY A 58 -1.29 17.95 -0.58
CA GLY A 58 -2.37 18.36 -1.46
C GLY A 58 -3.19 17.22 -2.03
N ALA A 59 -3.52 17.33 -3.31
CA ALA A 59 -4.35 16.32 -4.00
C ALA A 59 -3.67 14.96 -4.06
N VAL A 60 -2.35 14.92 -4.22
CA VAL A 60 -1.60 13.66 -4.25
C VAL A 60 -1.76 12.92 -2.92
N HIS A 61 -1.62 13.62 -1.81
CA HIS A 61 -1.83 13.04 -0.48
C HIS A 61 -3.24 12.45 -0.37
N HIS A 62 -4.25 13.21 -0.78
CA HIS A 62 -5.63 12.76 -0.71
C HIS A 62 -5.86 11.48 -1.53
N VAL A 63 -5.34 11.45 -2.76
CA VAL A 63 -5.48 10.27 -3.63
C VAL A 63 -4.79 9.05 -3.04
N VAL A 64 -3.56 9.22 -2.54
CA VAL A 64 -2.81 8.12 -1.95
C VAL A 64 -3.54 7.57 -0.71
N MET A 65 -3.97 8.44 0.19
CA MET A 65 -4.67 8.01 1.39
C MET A 65 -6.01 7.35 1.07
N SER A 66 -6.72 7.86 0.06
CA SER A 66 -7.98 7.25 -0.39
C SER A 66 -7.75 5.86 -0.98
N THR A 67 -6.62 5.65 -1.65
CA THR A 67 -6.24 4.32 -2.15
C THR A 67 -6.04 3.34 -1.01
N LEU A 68 -5.35 3.76 0.06
CA LEU A 68 -5.17 2.91 1.24
C LEU A 68 -6.50 2.58 1.91
N ASP A 69 -7.40 3.56 1.97
CA ASP A 69 -8.74 3.36 2.53
C ASP A 69 -9.56 2.37 1.70
N THR A 70 -9.54 2.53 0.37
CA THR A 70 -10.26 1.63 -0.54
C THR A 70 -9.74 0.20 -0.46
N ALA A 71 -8.43 0.03 -0.23
CA ALA A 71 -7.83 -1.29 -0.05
C ALA A 71 -8.08 -1.87 1.35
N ASP A 72 -8.79 -1.15 2.21
CA ASP A 72 -9.10 -1.56 3.58
C ASP A 72 -7.87 -1.69 4.48
N LEU A 73 -6.86 -0.89 4.23
CA LEU A 73 -5.66 -0.86 5.06
C LEU A 73 -5.76 0.17 6.18
N ILE A 74 -6.58 1.19 5.99
CA ILE A 74 -6.84 2.23 6.99
C ILE A 74 -8.34 2.50 7.09
N GLU A 75 -8.73 3.06 8.22
CA GLU A 75 -10.07 3.60 8.46
C GLU A 75 -9.92 5.03 8.98
N HIS A 76 -10.95 5.84 8.79
CA HIS A 76 -10.95 7.21 9.28
C HIS A 76 -12.36 7.66 9.65
N GLY A 77 -12.44 8.71 10.47
CA GLY A 77 -13.68 9.36 10.77
C GLY A 77 -13.98 10.45 9.75
N SER A 78 -14.15 11.68 10.20
CA SER A 78 -14.49 12.81 9.32
C SER A 78 -13.33 13.30 8.45
N SER A 79 -12.08 12.91 8.77
CA SER A 79 -10.90 13.34 8.04
C SER A 79 -9.95 12.18 7.83
N ILE A 80 -9.39 12.11 6.63
CA ILE A 80 -8.37 11.11 6.30
C ILE A 80 -7.10 11.30 7.15
N ASN A 81 -6.84 12.52 7.62
CA ASN A 81 -5.73 12.81 8.50
C ASN A 81 -5.94 12.32 9.93
N GLY A 82 -7.13 11.86 10.26
CA GLY A 82 -7.44 11.21 11.52
C GLY A 82 -7.50 9.69 11.42
N SER A 83 -6.84 9.12 10.43
CA SER A 83 -6.94 7.69 10.15
C SER A 83 -6.12 6.81 11.10
N TRP A 84 -6.51 5.54 11.15
CA TRP A 84 -5.86 4.49 11.92
C TRP A 84 -5.82 3.21 11.10
N LEU A 85 -4.97 2.26 11.51
CA LEU A 85 -4.85 0.99 10.78
C LEU A 85 -6.05 0.08 11.04
N THR A 86 -6.50 -0.59 9.97
CA THR A 86 -7.37 -1.75 10.10
C THR A 86 -6.52 -2.96 10.51
N PRO A 87 -7.15 -4.08 10.92
CA PRO A 87 -6.41 -5.32 11.14
C PRO A 87 -5.61 -5.75 9.91
N LYS A 88 -6.17 -5.59 8.72
CA LYS A 88 -5.49 -5.88 7.45
C LYS A 88 -4.28 -4.97 7.25
N GLY A 89 -4.44 -3.67 7.53
CA GLY A 89 -3.34 -2.72 7.44
C GLY A 89 -2.20 -3.02 8.40
N ALA A 90 -2.54 -3.36 9.64
CA ALA A 90 -1.55 -3.75 10.64
C ALA A 90 -0.81 -5.02 10.22
N TRP A 91 -1.55 -5.99 9.69
CA TRP A 91 -0.95 -7.23 9.19
C TRP A 91 0.03 -6.95 8.05
N PHE A 92 -0.39 -6.11 7.08
CA PHE A 92 0.45 -5.75 5.94
C PHE A 92 1.74 -5.07 6.42
N LEU A 93 1.63 -4.11 7.31
CA LEU A 93 2.79 -3.38 7.83
C LEU A 93 3.78 -4.33 8.51
N ASN A 94 3.30 -5.21 9.37
CA ASN A 94 4.16 -6.14 10.06
C ASN A 94 4.85 -7.11 9.09
N ALA A 95 4.12 -7.61 8.11
CA ALA A 95 4.69 -8.50 7.10
C ALA A 95 5.70 -7.76 6.22
N ALA A 96 5.40 -6.54 5.82
CA ALA A 96 6.26 -5.76 4.94
C ALA A 96 7.59 -5.37 5.61
N ARG A 97 7.61 -5.26 6.92
CA ARG A 97 8.85 -5.01 7.66
C ARG A 97 9.84 -6.17 7.56
N ASP A 98 9.31 -7.39 7.47
CA ASP A 98 10.12 -8.60 7.46
C ASP A 98 10.39 -9.13 6.05
N VAL A 99 9.62 -8.68 5.05
CA VAL A 99 9.69 -9.20 3.70
C VAL A 99 10.17 -8.09 2.76
N PRO A 100 11.39 -8.20 2.22
CA PRO A 100 11.87 -7.20 1.26
C PRO A 100 11.08 -7.26 -0.04
N PHE A 101 11.05 -6.16 -0.77
CA PHE A 101 10.30 -6.07 -2.03
C PHE A 101 10.72 -7.16 -3.02
N ASP A 102 12.00 -7.52 -3.05
CA ASP A 102 12.50 -8.54 -3.99
C ASP A 102 11.82 -9.90 -3.82
N ASP A 103 11.25 -10.17 -2.64
CA ASP A 103 10.53 -11.42 -2.39
C ASP A 103 9.07 -11.36 -2.82
N ILE A 104 8.57 -10.17 -3.13
CA ILE A 104 7.20 -9.99 -3.62
C ILE A 104 7.21 -10.22 -5.13
N ASP A 105 6.46 -11.22 -5.55
CA ASP A 105 6.51 -11.69 -6.93
C ASP A 105 5.13 -11.58 -7.58
N GLU A 106 4.98 -10.66 -8.52
CA GLU A 106 3.74 -10.51 -9.26
C GLU A 106 3.46 -11.69 -10.19
N ALA A 107 4.47 -12.53 -10.48
CA ALA A 107 4.28 -13.70 -11.34
C ALA A 107 3.31 -14.73 -10.74
N GLY A 108 3.11 -14.67 -9.41
CA GLY A 108 2.14 -15.53 -8.74
C GLY A 108 0.70 -15.06 -8.84
N LEU A 109 0.47 -13.90 -9.48
CA LEU A 109 -0.86 -13.30 -9.58
C LEU A 109 -1.55 -13.68 -10.88
N PRO A 110 -2.88 -13.54 -10.93
CA PRO A 110 -3.63 -13.92 -12.12
C PRO A 110 -3.40 -13.02 -13.32
N HIS A 111 -2.92 -11.77 -13.15
CA HIS A 111 -2.62 -10.96 -14.30
C HIS A 111 -1.24 -11.32 -14.85
N ASP A 112 -1.13 -11.46 -16.15
CA ASP A 112 0.15 -11.70 -16.81
C ASP A 112 0.78 -10.37 -17.23
N GLY A 113 2.05 -10.43 -17.64
CA GLY A 113 2.77 -9.25 -18.04
C GLY A 113 2.16 -8.54 -19.24
N GLY A 114 1.56 -9.28 -20.15
CA GLY A 114 0.92 -8.72 -21.33
C GLY A 114 -0.32 -7.90 -20.97
N ALA A 115 -1.20 -8.49 -20.18
CA ALA A 115 -2.41 -7.81 -19.75
C ALA A 115 -2.09 -6.59 -18.89
N CYS A 116 -1.15 -6.74 -17.98
CA CYS A 116 -0.72 -5.63 -17.13
C CYS A 116 -0.16 -4.49 -17.97
N ALA A 117 0.72 -4.78 -18.92
CA ALA A 117 1.32 -3.75 -19.75
C ALA A 117 0.27 -2.99 -20.54
N GLU A 118 -0.70 -3.69 -21.10
CA GLU A 118 -1.77 -3.07 -21.85
C GLU A 118 -2.60 -2.14 -20.98
N ASP A 119 -3.03 -2.61 -19.83
CA ASP A 119 -3.83 -1.83 -18.90
C ASP A 119 -3.07 -0.62 -18.36
N CYS A 120 -1.80 -0.78 -18.06
CA CYS A 120 -0.97 0.31 -17.54
C CYS A 120 -0.79 1.42 -18.57
N TRP A 121 -0.68 1.08 -19.85
CA TRP A 121 -0.51 2.07 -20.89
C TRP A 121 -1.83 2.71 -21.32
N ALA A 122 -2.94 2.02 -21.09
CA ALA A 122 -4.26 2.55 -21.41
C ALA A 122 -4.77 3.55 -20.38
N ALA A 123 -4.22 3.51 -19.19
CA ALA A 123 -4.67 4.37 -18.08
C ALA A 123 -4.27 5.84 -18.22
#